data_fd0192dd39c0e30600063280dedc8f60
#
_entry.id   fd0192dd39c0e30600063280dedc8f60
#
_cell.length_a   1.000
_cell.length_b   1.000
_cell.length_c   1.000
_cell.angle_alpha   90.00
_cell.angle_beta   90.00
_cell.angle_gamma   90.00
#
_symmetry.space_group_name_H-M   'P 1'
#
loop_
_entity.id
_entity.type
_entity.pdbx_description
1 polymer ?
#
loop_
_entity_poly.entity_id
_entity_poly.type
_entity_poly.pdbx_seq_one_letter_code
_entity_poly.pdbx_strand_id
1 'polypeptide(L)'
;MLKKILLIGSLTKHEAHGVSLGFESLIDGFKLTNCDVRVIDTKGFHDSKKIGSFVFGRAMISLKCVLIAWGTIPSRQSIYMTISLSRYGFIRDMLIIWIAWFFRKRIILHLKGGGYKIFYLQQAKWLQYIIAVTLSLSTHVVVLGDLLREQFDFVSGINDKLKVVPNGLTKDLQVTPNAKKLPPNDQPIKILYLSNLIPSKGYLTLLAACKKLAEESDIEFVCNYCGAFTQTIVDGNNMDPKERKTEFQNLIKSNNLTERVFYHGTITGKVKEQMLSQAHIFVLPTRYPWEGQPLSIIEALAFSTPIISTPYRGIPEEVLDGKNGYLIPPDNPEALVQAIRKLVENPIHYKRMSKEAQSLFKKKFTRKIHLKRLIKIICDI
;
A
#
# COMPACT_ATOMS: atom_id res chain seq x y z
N MET A 1 10.61 34.61 -0.96
CA MET A 1 10.92 33.81 -2.20
C MET A 1 10.10 32.55 -2.25
N LEU A 2 9.59 32.17 -3.41
CA LEU A 2 8.91 30.90 -3.63
C LEU A 2 9.86 29.73 -3.39
N LYS A 3 9.44 28.74 -2.60
CA LYS A 3 10.24 27.51 -2.42
C LYS A 3 10.23 26.71 -3.71
N LYS A 4 11.42 26.40 -4.23
CA LYS A 4 11.63 25.65 -5.48
C LYS A 4 11.87 24.18 -5.16
N ILE A 5 10.95 23.32 -5.58
CA ILE A 5 10.91 21.90 -5.22
C ILE A 5 10.96 21.04 -6.48
N LEU A 6 11.67 19.91 -6.40
CA LEU A 6 11.67 18.85 -7.40
C LEU A 6 11.01 17.62 -6.81
N LEU A 7 9.95 17.13 -7.45
CA LEU A 7 9.28 15.87 -7.12
C LEU A 7 9.63 14.81 -8.15
N ILE A 8 10.12 13.65 -7.70
CA ILE A 8 10.52 12.53 -8.55
C ILE A 8 9.76 11.29 -8.12
N GLY A 9 8.95 10.73 -9.02
CA GLY A 9 8.12 9.57 -8.71
C GLY A 9 7.35 9.05 -9.91
N SER A 10 6.57 8.00 -9.72
CA SER A 10 5.78 7.36 -10.77
C SER A 10 4.39 7.97 -10.86
N LEU A 11 3.94 8.31 -12.08
CA LEU A 11 2.58 8.78 -12.35
C LEU A 11 1.64 7.63 -12.71
N THR A 12 0.32 7.84 -12.53
CA THR A 12 -0.73 6.82 -12.76
C THR A 12 -1.03 6.55 -14.21
N LYS A 13 -0.68 7.47 -15.11
CA LYS A 13 -0.94 7.35 -16.57
C LYS A 13 -0.38 6.07 -17.21
N HIS A 14 0.56 5.39 -16.55
CA HIS A 14 1.15 4.13 -17.01
C HIS A 14 0.58 2.92 -16.28
N GLU A 15 0.28 3.07 -15.00
CA GLU A 15 -0.27 2.01 -14.15
C GLU A 15 -0.71 2.60 -12.81
N ALA A 16 -1.98 2.39 -12.45
CA ALA A 16 -2.55 2.91 -11.21
C ALA A 16 -2.24 1.96 -10.04
N HIS A 17 -1.16 2.23 -9.33
CA HIS A 17 -0.80 1.55 -8.07
C HIS A 17 -0.89 2.52 -6.88
N GLY A 18 -0.94 1.98 -5.66
CA GLY A 18 -0.95 2.81 -4.46
C GLY A 18 0.18 3.83 -4.38
N VAL A 19 1.38 3.48 -4.89
CA VAL A 19 2.54 4.39 -4.95
C VAL A 19 2.29 5.56 -5.91
N SER A 20 1.82 5.28 -7.13
CA SER A 20 1.57 6.32 -8.15
C SER A 20 0.39 7.20 -7.77
N LEU A 21 -0.69 6.62 -7.23
CA LEU A 21 -1.83 7.38 -6.70
C LEU A 21 -1.41 8.32 -5.56
N GLY A 22 -0.59 7.85 -4.64
CA GLY A 22 -0.05 8.68 -3.54
C GLY A 22 0.87 9.78 -4.03
N PHE A 23 1.64 9.55 -5.08
CA PHE A 23 2.51 10.56 -5.68
C PHE A 23 1.71 11.66 -6.39
N GLU A 24 0.67 11.30 -7.16
CA GLU A 24 -0.24 12.28 -7.77
C GLU A 24 -1.02 13.08 -6.74
N SER A 25 -1.49 12.44 -5.67
CA SER A 25 -2.12 13.15 -4.55
C SER A 25 -1.18 14.19 -3.93
N LEU A 26 0.12 13.91 -3.84
CA LEU A 26 1.12 14.87 -3.38
C LEU A 26 1.27 16.04 -4.35
N ILE A 27 1.34 15.79 -5.66
CA ILE A 27 1.40 16.84 -6.68
C ILE A 27 0.18 17.75 -6.56
N ASP A 28 -1.02 17.19 -6.43
CA ASP A 28 -2.24 17.97 -6.23
C ASP A 28 -2.22 18.78 -4.93
N GLY A 29 -1.67 18.19 -3.85
CA GLY A 29 -1.47 18.91 -2.60
C GLY A 29 -0.57 20.15 -2.76
N PHE A 30 0.47 20.06 -3.58
CA PHE A 30 1.35 21.18 -3.85
C PHE A 30 0.70 22.30 -4.68
N LYS A 31 -0.31 22.01 -5.53
CA LYS A 31 -1.08 23.03 -6.25
C LYS A 31 -1.78 24.03 -5.32
N LEU A 32 -2.04 23.60 -4.08
CA LEU A 32 -2.66 24.44 -3.03
C LEU A 32 -1.62 25.21 -2.20
N THR A 33 -0.35 25.14 -2.56
CA THR A 33 0.75 25.80 -1.86
C THR A 33 1.40 26.88 -2.74
N ASN A 34 2.07 27.81 -2.10
CA ASN A 34 2.86 28.82 -2.82
C ASN A 34 4.30 28.31 -3.08
N CYS A 35 4.43 27.20 -3.83
CA CYS A 35 5.71 26.59 -4.17
C CYS A 35 5.88 26.46 -5.70
N ASP A 36 7.10 26.71 -6.20
CA ASP A 36 7.46 26.35 -7.59
C ASP A 36 7.85 24.87 -7.64
N VAL A 37 6.99 24.03 -8.20
CA VAL A 37 7.16 22.58 -8.23
C VAL A 37 7.44 22.11 -9.65
N ARG A 38 8.53 21.35 -9.83
CA ARG A 38 8.77 20.55 -11.02
C ARG A 38 8.59 19.07 -10.70
N VAL A 39 8.08 18.32 -11.67
CA VAL A 39 7.80 16.88 -11.53
C VAL A 39 8.58 16.11 -12.59
N ILE A 40 9.25 15.03 -12.17
CA ILE A 40 9.88 14.05 -13.05
C ILE A 40 9.20 12.71 -12.84
N ASP A 41 8.68 12.15 -13.96
CA ASP A 41 8.06 10.83 -13.98
C ASP A 41 9.13 9.75 -14.18
N THR A 42 9.20 8.80 -13.26
CA THR A 42 10.20 7.72 -13.28
C THR A 42 9.84 6.52 -14.14
N LYS A 43 8.57 6.39 -14.58
CA LYS A 43 8.13 5.26 -15.42
C LYS A 43 8.16 5.54 -16.92
N GLY A 44 8.01 6.79 -17.36
CA GLY A 44 7.99 7.16 -18.79
C GLY A 44 6.87 6.44 -19.57
N PHE A 45 6.78 6.71 -20.89
CA PHE A 45 5.87 6.03 -21.80
C PHE A 45 6.41 4.63 -22.17
N HIS A 46 5.93 3.57 -21.53
CA HIS A 46 6.25 2.20 -21.94
C HIS A 46 5.02 1.31 -21.90
N ASP A 47 4.72 0.72 -23.06
CA ASP A 47 3.64 -0.27 -23.21
C ASP A 47 4.13 -1.61 -22.64
N SER A 48 3.46 -2.12 -21.62
CA SER A 48 3.86 -3.30 -20.84
C SER A 48 3.74 -4.64 -21.60
N LYS A 49 3.36 -4.62 -22.89
CA LYS A 49 2.99 -5.83 -23.66
C LYS A 49 4.12 -6.48 -24.48
N LYS A 50 5.35 -5.94 -24.49
CA LYS A 50 6.47 -6.54 -25.30
C LYS A 50 7.66 -6.93 -24.42
N ILE A 51 7.80 -8.22 -24.15
CA ILE A 51 8.81 -8.80 -23.23
C ILE A 51 10.27 -8.73 -23.75
N GLY A 52 10.53 -8.66 -25.04
CA GLY A 52 11.90 -8.71 -25.62
C GLY A 52 12.62 -7.36 -25.78
N SER A 53 11.90 -6.22 -25.92
CA SER A 53 12.47 -4.86 -26.05
C SER A 53 12.60 -4.14 -24.70
N PHE A 54 12.34 -4.83 -23.61
CA PHE A 54 11.96 -4.29 -22.31
C PHE A 54 13.15 -3.76 -21.48
N VAL A 55 14.32 -4.35 -21.59
CA VAL A 55 15.50 -3.97 -20.79
C VAL A 55 16.11 -2.66 -21.29
N PHE A 56 16.29 -2.53 -22.60
CA PHE A 56 16.90 -1.35 -23.21
C PHE A 56 16.03 -0.10 -23.02
N GLY A 57 14.73 -0.21 -23.26
CA GLY A 57 13.80 0.90 -23.07
C GLY A 57 13.75 1.42 -21.63
N ARG A 58 13.81 0.54 -20.62
CA ARG A 58 13.87 0.94 -19.20
C ARG A 58 15.17 1.66 -18.85
N ALA A 59 16.29 1.22 -19.38
CA ALA A 59 17.59 1.88 -19.19
C ALA A 59 17.57 3.29 -19.77
N MET A 60 17.04 3.46 -20.99
CA MET A 60 16.89 4.76 -21.64
C MET A 60 15.99 5.72 -20.86
N ILE A 61 14.87 5.24 -20.32
CA ILE A 61 13.97 6.05 -19.47
C ILE A 61 14.70 6.47 -18.19
N SER A 62 15.41 5.55 -17.55
CA SER A 62 16.20 5.84 -16.34
C SER A 62 17.28 6.88 -16.62
N LEU A 63 18.00 6.75 -17.75
CA LEU A 63 19.02 7.72 -18.19
C LEU A 63 18.38 9.10 -18.44
N LYS A 64 17.27 9.14 -19.18
CA LYS A 64 16.53 10.40 -19.42
C LYS A 64 16.09 11.05 -18.10
N CYS A 65 15.59 10.29 -17.14
CA CYS A 65 15.25 10.80 -15.79
C CYS A 65 16.46 11.42 -15.11
N VAL A 66 17.62 10.74 -15.15
CA VAL A 66 18.86 11.25 -14.54
C VAL A 66 19.29 12.55 -15.20
N LEU A 67 19.33 12.62 -16.54
CA LEU A 67 19.75 13.83 -17.27
C LEU A 67 18.82 15.03 -16.99
N ILE A 68 17.50 14.80 -17.00
CA ILE A 68 16.54 15.86 -16.65
C ILE A 68 16.72 16.32 -15.19
N ALA A 69 16.93 15.37 -14.27
CA ALA A 69 17.17 15.67 -12.87
C ALA A 69 18.46 16.52 -12.70
N TRP A 70 19.55 16.14 -13.35
CA TRP A 70 20.82 16.87 -13.29
C TRP A 70 20.69 18.30 -13.79
N GLY A 71 19.98 18.53 -14.90
CA GLY A 71 19.72 19.89 -15.41
C GLY A 71 18.78 20.71 -14.51
N THR A 72 17.95 20.05 -13.70
CA THR A 72 16.94 20.71 -12.86
C THR A 72 17.43 20.97 -11.42
N ILE A 73 18.16 20.05 -10.83
CA ILE A 73 18.60 20.05 -9.42
C ILE A 73 19.29 21.36 -9.01
N PRO A 74 20.24 21.94 -9.79
CA PRO A 74 20.94 23.15 -9.34
C PRO A 74 20.00 24.32 -9.00
N SER A 75 18.87 24.44 -9.71
CA SER A 75 17.88 25.50 -9.52
C SER A 75 16.86 25.23 -8.42
N ARG A 76 16.88 24.06 -7.76
CA ARG A 76 15.93 23.63 -6.71
C ARG A 76 16.54 23.73 -5.32
N GLN A 77 15.69 23.84 -4.30
CA GLN A 77 16.09 23.88 -2.88
C GLN A 77 15.93 22.51 -2.23
N SER A 78 14.82 21.82 -2.54
CA SER A 78 14.48 20.52 -1.99
C SER A 78 14.14 19.54 -3.11
N ILE A 79 14.54 18.28 -2.91
CA ILE A 79 14.26 17.17 -3.80
C ILE A 79 13.54 16.11 -2.99
N TYR A 80 12.35 15.77 -3.42
CA TYR A 80 11.61 14.61 -2.90
C TYR A 80 11.58 13.51 -3.95
N MET A 81 11.88 12.29 -3.53
CA MET A 81 11.78 11.14 -4.42
C MET A 81 11.29 9.88 -3.72
N THR A 82 10.48 9.10 -4.44
CA THR A 82 10.15 7.73 -4.02
C THR A 82 11.28 6.80 -4.43
N ILE A 83 11.84 6.07 -3.47
CA ILE A 83 12.98 5.16 -3.71
C ILE A 83 12.52 3.81 -4.26
N SER A 84 13.35 3.25 -5.13
CA SER A 84 13.10 1.99 -5.83
C SER A 84 13.61 0.78 -5.06
N LEU A 85 12.93 -0.37 -5.23
CA LEU A 85 13.28 -1.69 -4.68
C LEU A 85 13.92 -2.61 -5.75
N SER A 86 14.55 -2.05 -6.78
CA SER A 86 15.23 -2.82 -7.82
C SER A 86 16.62 -2.28 -8.09
N ARG A 87 17.55 -3.13 -8.57
CA ARG A 87 18.94 -2.74 -8.85
C ARG A 87 19.04 -1.56 -9.82
N TYR A 88 18.35 -1.64 -10.96
CA TYR A 88 18.37 -0.56 -11.97
C TYR A 88 17.70 0.72 -11.45
N GLY A 89 16.62 0.57 -10.69
CA GLY A 89 15.98 1.70 -10.04
C GLY A 89 16.89 2.35 -9.00
N PHE A 90 17.62 1.56 -8.21
CA PHE A 90 18.59 2.07 -7.25
C PHE A 90 19.75 2.82 -7.93
N ILE A 91 20.30 2.32 -9.04
CA ILE A 91 21.36 3.03 -9.77
C ILE A 91 20.88 4.41 -10.23
N ARG A 92 19.68 4.51 -10.79
CA ARG A 92 19.07 5.79 -11.12
C ARG A 92 18.95 6.71 -9.89
N ASP A 93 18.41 6.18 -8.81
CA ASP A 93 18.18 6.93 -7.58
C ASP A 93 19.51 7.41 -6.98
N MET A 94 20.53 6.56 -6.96
CA MET A 94 21.90 6.87 -6.52
C MET A 94 22.46 8.07 -7.29
N LEU A 95 22.43 8.04 -8.63
CA LEU A 95 22.97 9.13 -9.45
C LEU A 95 22.26 10.46 -9.18
N ILE A 96 20.95 10.43 -8.95
CA ILE A 96 20.16 11.62 -8.62
C ILE A 96 20.52 12.12 -7.21
N ILE A 97 20.64 11.22 -6.23
CA ILE A 97 20.99 11.57 -4.85
C ILE A 97 22.40 12.19 -4.77
N TRP A 98 23.35 11.61 -5.46
CA TRP A 98 24.75 12.09 -5.42
C TRP A 98 24.90 13.46 -6.04
N ILE A 99 24.24 13.75 -7.17
CA ILE A 99 24.27 15.11 -7.75
C ILE A 99 23.52 16.11 -6.86
N ALA A 100 22.42 15.71 -6.24
CA ALA A 100 21.71 16.54 -5.29
C ALA A 100 22.55 16.89 -4.07
N TRP A 101 23.27 15.91 -3.54
CA TRP A 101 24.23 16.10 -2.44
C TRP A 101 25.38 17.02 -2.83
N PHE A 102 25.97 16.83 -4.02
CA PHE A 102 27.03 17.68 -4.54
C PHE A 102 26.60 19.16 -4.58
N PHE A 103 25.36 19.44 -5.00
CA PHE A 103 24.78 20.79 -4.98
C PHE A 103 24.20 21.18 -3.62
N ARG A 104 24.49 20.45 -2.54
CA ARG A 104 24.04 20.72 -1.17
C ARG A 104 22.52 20.93 -1.06
N LYS A 105 21.74 20.16 -1.81
CA LYS A 105 20.27 20.23 -1.78
C LYS A 105 19.71 19.42 -0.62
N ARG A 106 18.52 19.80 -0.15
CA ARG A 106 17.77 18.95 0.78
C ARG A 106 17.21 17.76 0.04
N ILE A 107 17.51 16.57 0.54
CA ILE A 107 17.14 15.29 -0.10
C ILE A 107 16.18 14.57 0.81
N ILE A 108 14.93 14.41 0.37
CA ILE A 108 13.88 13.71 1.07
C ILE A 108 13.54 12.44 0.30
N LEU A 109 13.92 11.29 0.87
CA LEU A 109 13.64 9.97 0.31
C LEU A 109 12.37 9.42 0.94
N HIS A 110 11.51 8.76 0.17
CA HIS A 110 10.28 8.18 0.70
C HIS A 110 10.16 6.70 0.29
N LEU A 111 10.13 5.83 1.29
CA LEU A 111 9.82 4.41 1.10
C LEU A 111 8.30 4.18 1.19
N LYS A 112 7.69 3.77 0.09
CA LYS A 112 6.24 3.49 0.00
C LYS A 112 5.85 2.02 0.24
N GLY A 113 6.78 1.20 0.69
CA GLY A 113 6.58 -0.23 0.96
C GLY A 113 7.38 -0.72 2.15
N GLY A 114 7.38 -2.03 2.39
CA GLY A 114 8.05 -2.66 3.53
C GLY A 114 9.26 -3.54 3.19
N GLY A 115 9.73 -3.55 1.94
CA GLY A 115 10.73 -4.53 1.49
C GLY A 115 12.14 -4.01 1.27
N TYR A 116 12.51 -2.83 1.74
CA TYR A 116 13.83 -2.25 1.42
C TYR A 116 14.99 -3.03 2.04
N LYS A 117 14.83 -3.48 3.29
CA LYS A 117 15.83 -4.33 3.96
C LYS A 117 16.04 -5.67 3.25
N ILE A 118 14.95 -6.27 2.73
CA ILE A 118 15.03 -7.50 1.91
C ILE A 118 15.82 -7.20 0.64
N PHE A 119 15.48 -6.13 -0.07
CA PHE A 119 16.22 -5.70 -1.26
C PHE A 119 17.70 -5.51 -0.95
N TYR A 120 18.05 -4.82 0.13
CA TYR A 120 19.44 -4.59 0.58
C TYR A 120 20.20 -5.90 0.83
N LEU A 121 19.61 -6.81 1.61
CA LEU A 121 20.25 -8.09 1.99
C LEU A 121 20.51 -9.01 0.79
N GLN A 122 19.70 -8.90 -0.26
CA GLN A 122 19.88 -9.65 -1.50
C GLN A 122 21.02 -9.13 -2.40
N GLN A 123 21.67 -8.01 -2.04
CA GLN A 123 22.73 -7.44 -2.86
C GLN A 123 24.12 -7.97 -2.43
N ALA A 124 25.09 -7.92 -3.38
CA ALA A 124 26.49 -8.18 -3.07
C ALA A 124 27.03 -7.15 -2.04
N LYS A 125 28.01 -7.51 -1.22
CA LYS A 125 28.54 -6.68 -0.14
C LYS A 125 28.99 -5.29 -0.57
N TRP A 126 29.67 -5.18 -1.71
CA TRP A 126 30.08 -3.89 -2.26
C TRP A 126 28.89 -2.99 -2.60
N LEU A 127 27.78 -3.58 -3.11
CA LEU A 127 26.57 -2.82 -3.45
C LEU A 127 25.78 -2.47 -2.18
N GLN A 128 25.77 -3.34 -1.16
CA GLN A 128 25.24 -3.02 0.16
C GLN A 128 25.93 -1.78 0.75
N TYR A 129 27.24 -1.70 0.67
CA TYR A 129 28.00 -0.52 1.11
C TYR A 129 27.59 0.74 0.36
N ILE A 130 27.52 0.68 -0.97
CA ILE A 130 27.09 1.82 -1.80
C ILE A 130 25.66 2.26 -1.46
N ILE A 131 24.74 1.30 -1.22
CA ILE A 131 23.35 1.60 -0.80
C ILE A 131 23.38 2.36 0.53
N ALA A 132 24.09 1.87 1.52
CA ALA A 132 24.16 2.50 2.84
C ALA A 132 24.74 3.92 2.78
N VAL A 133 25.86 4.10 2.06
CA VAL A 133 26.48 5.42 1.83
C VAL A 133 25.49 6.36 1.10
N THR A 134 24.85 5.88 0.05
CA THR A 134 23.90 6.71 -0.72
C THR A 134 22.73 7.19 0.14
N LEU A 135 22.13 6.31 0.95
CA LEU A 135 21.04 6.65 1.84
C LEU A 135 21.48 7.62 2.95
N SER A 136 22.71 7.49 3.43
CA SER A 136 23.26 8.39 4.46
C SER A 136 23.41 9.85 3.99
N LEU A 137 23.44 10.10 2.67
CA LEU A 137 23.48 11.45 2.09
C LEU A 137 22.13 12.18 2.15
N SER A 138 21.04 11.48 2.48
CA SER A 138 19.71 12.10 2.59
C SER A 138 19.60 13.04 3.79
N THR A 139 18.78 14.07 3.66
CA THR A 139 18.38 14.93 4.78
C THR A 139 17.32 14.24 5.63
N HIS A 140 16.32 13.64 4.98
CA HIS A 140 15.28 12.85 5.63
C HIS A 140 14.96 11.61 4.82
N VAL A 141 14.62 10.52 5.53
CA VAL A 141 14.01 9.32 4.96
C VAL A 141 12.62 9.16 5.58
N VAL A 142 11.60 9.19 4.75
CA VAL A 142 10.21 9.05 5.16
C VAL A 142 9.80 7.60 5.08
N VAL A 143 9.25 7.08 6.17
CA VAL A 143 8.64 5.74 6.29
C VAL A 143 7.18 5.88 6.67
N LEU A 144 6.38 4.84 6.39
CA LEU A 144 4.93 4.89 6.57
C LEU A 144 4.48 4.66 8.02
N GLY A 145 5.34 4.09 8.86
CA GLY A 145 5.04 3.79 10.25
C GLY A 145 6.30 3.57 11.07
N ASP A 146 6.17 3.59 12.40
CA ASP A 146 7.29 3.35 13.31
C ASP A 146 7.84 1.94 13.18
N LEU A 147 6.98 0.93 12.96
CA LEU A 147 7.38 -0.45 12.69
C LEU A 147 8.18 -0.63 11.40
N LEU A 148 8.13 0.33 10.48
CA LEU A 148 8.87 0.31 9.22
C LEU A 148 10.23 1.01 9.31
N ARG A 149 10.62 1.56 10.46
CA ARG A 149 11.97 2.13 10.67
C ARG A 149 13.07 1.09 10.51
N GLU A 150 12.81 -0.16 10.89
CA GLU A 150 13.73 -1.29 10.75
C GLU A 150 14.21 -1.54 9.32
N GLN A 151 13.50 -0.99 8.32
CA GLN A 151 13.87 -1.11 6.91
C GLN A 151 15.21 -0.43 6.59
N PHE A 152 15.74 0.39 7.49
CA PHE A 152 16.96 1.18 7.32
C PHE A 152 17.98 1.01 8.46
N ASP A 153 17.80 0.05 9.36
CA ASP A 153 18.69 -0.20 10.52
C ASP A 153 20.15 -0.51 10.13
N PHE A 154 20.37 -0.91 8.87
CA PHE A 154 21.70 -1.16 8.31
C PHE A 154 22.47 0.13 7.94
N VAL A 155 21.84 1.30 8.03
CA VAL A 155 22.49 2.59 7.75
C VAL A 155 22.82 3.29 9.06
N SER A 156 24.11 3.46 9.35
CA SER A 156 24.56 4.13 10.58
C SER A 156 24.05 5.57 10.65
N GLY A 157 23.54 5.99 11.81
CA GLY A 157 23.03 7.34 12.06
C GLY A 157 21.73 7.72 11.32
N ILE A 158 21.06 6.77 10.71
CA ILE A 158 19.84 7.06 9.93
C ILE A 158 18.64 7.43 10.81
N ASN A 159 18.60 6.99 12.08
CA ASN A 159 17.44 7.15 12.96
C ASN A 159 17.02 8.60 13.14
N ASP A 160 17.96 9.54 13.23
CA ASP A 160 17.68 10.98 13.37
C ASP A 160 17.05 11.57 12.11
N LYS A 161 17.29 10.95 10.96
CA LYS A 161 16.78 11.35 9.66
C LYS A 161 15.43 10.70 9.32
N LEU A 162 15.06 9.60 10.04
CA LEU A 162 13.80 8.91 9.80
C LEU A 162 12.61 9.75 10.28
N LYS A 163 11.67 9.99 9.37
CA LYS A 163 10.41 10.69 9.64
C LYS A 163 9.25 9.77 9.30
N VAL A 164 8.31 9.64 10.24
CA VAL A 164 7.12 8.82 10.05
C VAL A 164 5.98 9.67 9.48
N VAL A 165 5.51 9.29 8.29
CA VAL A 165 4.33 9.87 7.66
C VAL A 165 3.45 8.73 7.15
N PRO A 166 2.43 8.33 7.92
CA PRO A 166 1.48 7.31 7.52
C PRO A 166 0.84 7.63 6.17
N ASN A 167 0.49 6.61 5.41
CA ASN A 167 -0.32 6.78 4.22
C ASN A 167 -1.63 7.50 4.55
N GLY A 168 -2.20 8.17 3.56
CA GLY A 168 -3.53 8.74 3.62
C GLY A 168 -4.30 8.37 2.37
N LEU A 169 -5.60 8.63 2.37
CA LEU A 169 -6.38 8.50 1.15
C LEU A 169 -5.78 9.35 0.04
N THR A 170 -5.79 8.83 -1.17
CA THR A 170 -5.27 9.52 -2.35
C THR A 170 -6.30 10.48 -2.97
N LYS A 171 -7.58 10.23 -2.68
CA LYS A 171 -8.73 11.06 -3.06
C LYS A 171 -9.67 11.19 -1.88
N ASP A 172 -10.40 12.28 -1.82
CA ASP A 172 -11.48 12.40 -0.84
C ASP A 172 -12.63 11.47 -1.26
N LEU A 173 -13.04 10.59 -0.36
CA LEU A 173 -14.15 9.66 -0.54
C LEU A 173 -15.43 10.27 0.03
N GLN A 174 -16.56 9.99 -0.59
CA GLN A 174 -17.88 10.30 0.00
C GLN A 174 -18.18 9.27 1.10
N VAL A 175 -17.71 9.55 2.29
CA VAL A 175 -17.81 8.64 3.43
C VAL A 175 -19.05 8.97 4.23
N THR A 176 -19.87 7.97 4.51
CA THR A 176 -20.98 8.10 5.47
C THR A 176 -20.39 8.22 6.89
N PRO A 177 -20.79 9.27 7.65
CA PRO A 177 -20.14 9.56 8.94
C PRO A 177 -20.52 8.63 10.09
N ASN A 178 -21.36 7.61 9.86
CA ASN A 178 -21.92 6.77 10.92
C ASN A 178 -21.17 5.45 11.10
N ALA A 179 -21.07 5.00 12.35
CA ALA A 179 -20.63 3.65 12.68
C ALA A 179 -21.57 2.62 12.01
N LYS A 180 -21.00 1.58 11.44
CA LYS A 180 -21.77 0.48 10.87
C LYS A 180 -22.45 -0.34 11.96
N LYS A 181 -23.52 -1.00 11.57
CA LYS A 181 -24.21 -2.04 12.35
C LYS A 181 -24.13 -3.35 11.57
N LEU A 182 -24.20 -4.46 12.25
CA LEU A 182 -24.45 -5.75 11.62
C LEU A 182 -25.85 -5.75 10.96
N PRO A 183 -26.03 -6.51 9.89
CA PRO A 183 -27.35 -6.66 9.29
C PRO A 183 -28.28 -7.44 10.26
N PRO A 184 -29.61 -7.39 10.04
CA PRO A 184 -30.53 -8.30 10.70
C PRO A 184 -30.14 -9.77 10.46
N ASN A 185 -30.58 -10.68 11.34
CA ASN A 185 -30.20 -12.10 11.29
C ASN A 185 -30.65 -12.85 10.02
N ASP A 186 -31.63 -12.31 9.31
CA ASP A 186 -32.15 -12.82 8.02
C ASP A 186 -31.35 -12.34 6.80
N GLN A 187 -30.31 -11.54 7.01
CA GLN A 187 -29.47 -11.01 5.95
C GLN A 187 -28.02 -11.43 6.12
N PRO A 188 -27.31 -11.76 5.01
CA PRO A 188 -25.95 -12.23 5.08
C PRO A 188 -24.94 -11.14 5.51
N ILE A 189 -23.94 -11.53 6.26
CA ILE A 189 -22.77 -10.72 6.56
C ILE A 189 -21.96 -10.51 5.29
N LYS A 190 -21.68 -9.27 4.93
CA LYS A 190 -20.87 -8.94 3.74
C LYS A 190 -19.40 -8.80 4.11
N ILE A 191 -18.59 -9.75 3.66
CA ILE A 191 -17.12 -9.76 3.81
C ILE A 191 -16.51 -9.20 2.53
N LEU A 192 -15.53 -8.31 2.66
CA LEU A 192 -14.82 -7.72 1.52
C LEU A 192 -13.32 -8.01 1.59
N TYR A 193 -12.79 -8.59 0.52
CA TYR A 193 -11.37 -8.63 0.21
C TYR A 193 -11.11 -7.65 -0.95
N LEU A 194 -10.23 -6.67 -0.76
CA LEU A 194 -9.90 -5.66 -1.78
C LEU A 194 -8.39 -5.52 -1.89
N SER A 195 -7.80 -6.31 -2.76
CA SER A 195 -6.36 -6.30 -3.09
C SER A 195 -6.11 -7.13 -4.35
N ASN A 196 -4.95 -6.98 -4.98
CA ASN A 196 -4.53 -7.95 -5.99
C ASN A 196 -4.51 -9.35 -5.39
N LEU A 197 -5.01 -10.35 -6.16
CA LEU A 197 -5.06 -11.74 -5.75
C LEU A 197 -3.67 -12.37 -5.98
N ILE A 198 -2.82 -12.19 -4.99
CA ILE A 198 -1.46 -12.75 -4.86
C ILE A 198 -1.51 -13.73 -3.70
N PRO A 199 -0.96 -14.96 -3.78
CA PRO A 199 -1.04 -15.95 -2.69
C PRO A 199 -0.61 -15.40 -1.33
N SER A 200 0.52 -14.72 -1.27
CA SER A 200 0.99 -14.10 -0.02
C SER A 200 0.13 -12.95 0.51
N LYS A 201 -0.86 -12.47 -0.26
CA LYS A 201 -1.90 -11.54 0.24
C LYS A 201 -3.10 -12.26 0.88
N GLY A 202 -3.06 -13.59 0.95
CA GLY A 202 -3.95 -14.40 1.77
C GLY A 202 -5.36 -14.60 1.21
N TYR A 203 -5.59 -14.42 -0.10
CA TYR A 203 -6.91 -14.63 -0.69
C TYR A 203 -7.36 -16.10 -0.60
N LEU A 204 -6.42 -17.06 -0.64
CA LEU A 204 -6.71 -18.47 -0.44
C LEU A 204 -7.00 -18.81 1.03
N THR A 205 -6.33 -18.15 1.97
CA THR A 205 -6.62 -18.28 3.41
C THR A 205 -8.05 -17.84 3.70
N LEU A 206 -8.51 -16.74 3.09
CA LEU A 206 -9.89 -16.31 3.22
C LEU A 206 -10.87 -17.28 2.55
N LEU A 207 -10.52 -17.85 1.38
CA LEU A 207 -11.38 -18.87 0.73
C LEU A 207 -11.53 -20.11 1.59
N ALA A 208 -10.44 -20.59 2.20
CA ALA A 208 -10.48 -21.71 3.14
C ALA A 208 -11.32 -21.40 4.39
N ALA A 209 -11.26 -20.17 4.90
CA ALA A 209 -12.13 -19.73 5.98
C ALA A 209 -13.62 -19.66 5.55
N CYS A 210 -13.92 -19.22 4.32
CA CYS A 210 -15.28 -19.25 3.78
C CYS A 210 -15.84 -20.67 3.71
N LYS A 211 -15.02 -21.67 3.29
CA LYS A 211 -15.41 -23.06 3.30
C LYS A 211 -15.80 -23.53 4.71
N LYS A 212 -14.94 -23.31 5.70
CA LYS A 212 -15.20 -23.67 7.10
C LYS A 212 -16.44 -22.97 7.66
N LEU A 213 -16.63 -21.68 7.37
CA LEU A 213 -17.84 -20.97 7.79
C LEU A 213 -19.11 -21.58 7.19
N ALA A 214 -19.07 -22.02 5.94
CA ALA A 214 -20.21 -22.63 5.27
C ALA A 214 -20.52 -24.03 5.81
N GLU A 215 -19.52 -24.78 6.26
CA GLU A 215 -19.65 -26.16 6.76
C GLU A 215 -19.97 -26.21 8.28
N GLU A 216 -19.42 -25.29 9.06
CA GLU A 216 -19.36 -25.40 10.53
C GLU A 216 -20.12 -24.29 11.28
N SER A 217 -20.83 -23.40 10.57
CA SER A 217 -21.40 -22.20 11.17
C SER A 217 -22.79 -21.87 10.66
N ASP A 218 -23.65 -21.36 11.55
CA ASP A 218 -24.95 -20.79 11.23
C ASP A 218 -24.87 -19.35 10.70
N ILE A 219 -23.66 -18.82 10.48
CA ILE A 219 -23.44 -17.47 9.99
C ILE A 219 -23.69 -17.43 8.47
N GLU A 220 -24.78 -16.80 8.07
CA GLU A 220 -25.01 -16.48 6.67
C GLU A 220 -24.09 -15.34 6.22
N PHE A 221 -23.32 -15.58 5.13
CA PHE A 221 -22.37 -14.60 4.64
C PHE A 221 -22.29 -14.56 3.11
N VAL A 222 -21.83 -13.42 2.61
CA VAL A 222 -21.37 -13.21 1.24
C VAL A 222 -19.97 -12.62 1.27
N CYS A 223 -19.04 -13.25 0.56
CA CYS A 223 -17.65 -12.81 0.48
C CYS A 223 -17.34 -12.29 -0.93
N ASN A 224 -16.96 -11.02 -1.00
CA ASN A 224 -16.66 -10.32 -2.25
C ASN A 224 -15.14 -10.17 -2.43
N TYR A 225 -14.60 -10.73 -3.49
CA TYR A 225 -13.20 -10.59 -3.88
C TYR A 225 -13.04 -9.57 -4.99
N CYS A 226 -12.30 -8.51 -4.71
CA CYS A 226 -12.06 -7.40 -5.63
C CYS A 226 -10.56 -7.18 -5.84
N GLY A 227 -10.10 -7.28 -7.09
CA GLY A 227 -8.71 -7.11 -7.50
C GLY A 227 -8.35 -7.94 -8.71
N ALA A 228 -7.15 -7.74 -9.24
CA ALA A 228 -6.62 -8.53 -10.34
C ALA A 228 -5.79 -9.71 -9.84
N PHE A 229 -5.85 -10.84 -10.53
CA PHE A 229 -4.81 -11.85 -10.42
C PHE A 229 -3.54 -11.30 -11.05
N THR A 230 -2.45 -11.28 -10.30
CA THR A 230 -1.18 -10.74 -10.77
C THR A 230 -0.06 -11.74 -10.53
N GLN A 231 0.87 -11.79 -11.49
CA GLN A 231 2.09 -12.57 -11.33
C GLN A 231 3.03 -11.86 -10.35
N THR A 232 3.66 -12.62 -9.48
CA THR A 232 4.69 -12.11 -8.57
C THR A 232 5.82 -13.14 -8.43
N ILE A 233 7.04 -12.64 -8.45
CA ILE A 233 8.24 -13.46 -8.25
C ILE A 233 8.37 -13.93 -6.79
N VAL A 234 7.68 -13.25 -5.89
CA VAL A 234 7.82 -13.46 -4.43
C VAL A 234 7.28 -14.79 -3.95
N ASP A 235 6.24 -15.30 -4.57
CA ASP A 235 5.57 -16.53 -4.09
C ASP A 235 6.17 -17.82 -4.68
N GLY A 236 7.26 -17.71 -5.44
CA GLY A 236 7.96 -18.87 -6.02
C GLY A 236 7.14 -19.65 -7.07
N ASN A 237 5.91 -19.26 -7.33
CA ASN A 237 5.00 -19.89 -8.27
C ASN A 237 4.76 -18.98 -9.46
N ASN A 238 5.31 -19.35 -10.62
CA ASN A 238 5.20 -18.62 -11.88
C ASN A 238 3.89 -18.89 -12.64
N MET A 239 2.84 -19.36 -11.95
CA MET A 239 1.54 -19.63 -12.57
C MET A 239 0.99 -18.37 -13.26
N ASP A 240 0.49 -18.56 -14.48
CA ASP A 240 -0.15 -17.50 -15.25
C ASP A 240 -1.38 -16.93 -14.49
N PRO A 241 -1.61 -15.63 -14.48
CA PRO A 241 -2.77 -15.01 -13.84
C PRO A 241 -4.12 -15.58 -14.29
N LYS A 242 -4.25 -16.03 -15.55
CA LYS A 242 -5.48 -16.63 -16.06
C LYS A 242 -5.68 -18.04 -15.48
N GLU A 243 -4.61 -18.85 -15.42
CA GLU A 243 -4.64 -20.18 -14.82
C GLU A 243 -5.02 -20.07 -13.33
N ARG A 244 -4.39 -19.15 -12.60
CA ARG A 244 -4.70 -18.88 -11.19
C ARG A 244 -6.15 -18.46 -10.97
N LYS A 245 -6.71 -17.65 -11.88
CA LYS A 245 -8.13 -17.29 -11.85
C LYS A 245 -9.01 -18.51 -12.04
N THR A 246 -8.68 -19.36 -13.00
CA THR A 246 -9.43 -20.60 -13.28
C THR A 246 -9.38 -21.55 -12.07
N GLU A 247 -8.19 -21.73 -11.48
CA GLU A 247 -8.03 -22.53 -10.27
C GLU A 247 -8.90 -21.98 -9.12
N PHE A 248 -8.87 -20.68 -8.86
CA PHE A 248 -9.69 -20.04 -7.85
C PHE A 248 -11.19 -20.26 -8.08
N GLN A 249 -11.66 -20.13 -9.32
CA GLN A 249 -13.05 -20.37 -9.68
C GLN A 249 -13.44 -21.84 -9.52
N ASN A 250 -12.54 -22.77 -9.83
CA ASN A 250 -12.74 -24.19 -9.61
C ASN A 250 -12.82 -24.54 -8.11
N LEU A 251 -11.97 -23.91 -7.27
CA LEU A 251 -12.02 -24.05 -5.81
C LEU A 251 -13.33 -23.54 -5.22
N ILE A 252 -13.89 -22.46 -5.72
CA ILE A 252 -15.22 -21.97 -5.31
C ILE A 252 -16.29 -23.03 -5.61
N LYS A 253 -16.27 -23.59 -6.82
CA LYS A 253 -17.26 -24.61 -7.24
C LYS A 253 -17.11 -25.91 -6.45
N SER A 254 -15.90 -26.44 -6.34
CA SER A 254 -15.63 -27.73 -5.65
C SER A 254 -15.90 -27.68 -4.15
N ASN A 255 -15.90 -26.49 -3.54
CA ASN A 255 -16.25 -26.29 -2.14
C ASN A 255 -17.70 -25.83 -1.92
N ASN A 256 -18.59 -25.88 -2.94
CA ASN A 256 -19.99 -25.48 -2.87
C ASN A 256 -20.20 -24.02 -2.41
N LEU A 257 -19.32 -23.11 -2.83
CA LEU A 257 -19.32 -21.69 -2.41
C LEU A 257 -19.86 -20.75 -3.49
N THR A 258 -20.45 -21.24 -4.57
CA THR A 258 -20.87 -20.46 -5.74
C THR A 258 -21.90 -19.35 -5.41
N GLU A 259 -22.74 -19.57 -4.38
CA GLU A 259 -23.73 -18.58 -3.96
C GLU A 259 -23.26 -17.67 -2.82
N ARG A 260 -22.06 -17.93 -2.28
CA ARG A 260 -21.50 -17.19 -1.14
C ARG A 260 -20.24 -16.40 -1.48
N VAL A 261 -19.51 -16.80 -2.51
CA VAL A 261 -18.20 -16.19 -2.86
C VAL A 261 -18.24 -15.64 -4.28
N PHE A 262 -18.02 -14.33 -4.41
CA PHE A 262 -18.10 -13.61 -5.67
C PHE A 262 -16.77 -12.94 -6.03
N TYR A 263 -16.32 -13.10 -7.27
CA TYR A 263 -15.14 -12.44 -7.82
C TYR A 263 -15.54 -11.35 -8.80
N HIS A 264 -15.18 -10.11 -8.48
CA HIS A 264 -15.58 -8.92 -9.23
C HIS A 264 -14.48 -8.36 -10.15
N GLY A 265 -13.26 -8.95 -10.12
CA GLY A 265 -12.14 -8.35 -10.83
C GLY A 265 -11.70 -7.01 -10.22
N THR A 266 -11.01 -6.20 -11.01
CA THR A 266 -10.56 -4.87 -10.58
C THR A 266 -11.72 -3.89 -10.58
N ILE A 267 -12.00 -3.29 -9.44
CA ILE A 267 -13.04 -2.27 -9.27
C ILE A 267 -12.43 -0.91 -8.95
N THR A 268 -13.06 0.16 -9.44
CA THR A 268 -12.61 1.54 -9.21
C THR A 268 -13.82 2.48 -9.05
N GLY A 269 -13.56 3.73 -8.64
CA GLY A 269 -14.58 4.79 -8.58
C GLY A 269 -15.78 4.42 -7.70
N LYS A 270 -16.99 4.73 -8.18
CA LYS A 270 -18.26 4.52 -7.45
C LYS A 270 -18.50 3.07 -7.06
N VAL A 271 -18.13 2.10 -7.93
CA VAL A 271 -18.30 0.66 -7.62
C VAL A 271 -17.46 0.26 -6.42
N LYS A 272 -16.21 0.72 -6.35
CA LYS A 272 -15.33 0.48 -5.21
C LYS A 272 -15.88 1.11 -3.92
N GLU A 273 -16.35 2.34 -3.99
CA GLU A 273 -16.97 3.04 -2.85
C GLU A 273 -18.24 2.30 -2.37
N GLN A 274 -19.06 1.80 -3.29
CA GLN A 274 -20.22 1.00 -2.96
C GLN A 274 -19.85 -0.30 -2.24
N MET A 275 -18.87 -1.05 -2.73
CA MET A 275 -18.38 -2.27 -2.07
C MET A 275 -17.85 -2.00 -0.66
N LEU A 276 -17.06 -0.93 -0.49
CA LEU A 276 -16.56 -0.51 0.82
C LEU A 276 -17.67 -0.08 1.77
N SER A 277 -18.68 0.65 1.27
CA SER A 277 -19.81 1.12 2.08
C SER A 277 -20.68 -0.04 2.56
N GLN A 278 -20.90 -1.05 1.73
CA GLN A 278 -21.74 -2.21 2.04
C GLN A 278 -21.04 -3.29 2.86
N ALA A 279 -19.72 -3.32 2.86
CA ALA A 279 -18.97 -4.33 3.60
C ALA A 279 -19.19 -4.20 5.11
N HIS A 280 -19.49 -5.31 5.79
CA HIS A 280 -19.57 -5.37 7.24
C HIS A 280 -18.20 -5.70 7.85
N ILE A 281 -17.39 -6.54 7.21
CA ILE A 281 -16.05 -6.93 7.64
C ILE A 281 -15.11 -6.79 6.45
N PHE A 282 -13.96 -6.16 6.67
CA PHE A 282 -12.88 -6.13 5.70
C PHE A 282 -11.80 -7.13 6.10
N VAL A 283 -11.35 -7.96 5.15
CA VAL A 283 -10.38 -9.01 5.42
C VAL A 283 -9.20 -8.91 4.45
N LEU A 284 -7.99 -8.82 5.01
CA LEU A 284 -6.73 -8.87 4.27
C LEU A 284 -5.67 -9.63 5.08
N PRO A 285 -5.66 -10.99 5.05
CA PRO A 285 -4.78 -11.81 5.87
C PRO A 285 -3.41 -11.98 5.20
N THR A 286 -2.73 -10.85 4.94
CA THR A 286 -1.52 -10.76 4.12
C THR A 286 -0.25 -11.10 4.89
N ARG A 287 0.71 -11.74 4.20
CA ARG A 287 2.14 -11.85 4.56
C ARG A 287 3.04 -11.39 3.41
N TYR A 288 2.50 -10.54 2.54
CA TYR A 288 3.21 -10.07 1.35
C TYR A 288 4.47 -9.30 1.71
N PRO A 289 5.68 -9.75 1.28
CA PRO A 289 6.95 -9.21 1.76
C PRO A 289 7.18 -7.72 1.49
N TRP A 290 6.53 -7.18 0.46
CA TRP A 290 6.63 -5.77 0.08
C TRP A 290 5.53 -4.89 0.70
N GLU A 291 4.69 -5.46 1.58
CA GLU A 291 3.63 -4.71 2.24
C GLU A 291 4.23 -3.60 3.11
N GLY A 292 3.63 -2.42 3.02
CA GLY A 292 3.95 -1.30 3.91
C GLY A 292 2.77 -1.02 4.81
N GLN A 293 1.96 -0.05 4.40
CA GLN A 293 0.62 0.25 4.93
C GLN A 293 -0.39 0.10 3.80
N PRO A 294 -1.23 -0.97 3.80
CA PRO A 294 -2.20 -1.22 2.75
C PRO A 294 -3.25 -0.11 2.64
N LEU A 295 -3.30 0.59 1.50
CA LEU A 295 -4.32 1.62 1.28
C LEU A 295 -5.74 1.09 1.37
N SER A 296 -5.98 -0.18 1.04
CA SER A 296 -7.30 -0.80 1.15
C SER A 296 -7.78 -0.96 2.59
N ILE A 297 -6.88 -1.14 3.56
CA ILE A 297 -7.21 -1.08 4.99
C ILE A 297 -7.62 0.35 5.36
N ILE A 298 -6.85 1.36 4.96
CA ILE A 298 -7.18 2.77 5.21
C ILE A 298 -8.55 3.14 4.58
N GLU A 299 -8.82 2.64 3.37
CA GLU A 299 -10.11 2.84 2.71
C GLU A 299 -11.25 2.17 3.49
N ALA A 300 -11.07 0.96 3.99
CA ALA A 300 -12.07 0.29 4.82
C ALA A 300 -12.29 1.01 6.16
N LEU A 301 -11.23 1.51 6.79
CA LEU A 301 -11.32 2.34 8.01
C LEU A 301 -12.12 3.64 7.75
N ALA A 302 -11.95 4.26 6.57
CA ALA A 302 -12.70 5.44 6.17
C ALA A 302 -14.22 5.16 6.14
N PHE A 303 -14.61 3.96 5.72
CA PHE A 303 -16.01 3.51 5.73
C PHE A 303 -16.43 2.86 7.05
N SER A 304 -15.70 3.07 8.14
CA SER A 304 -16.05 2.55 9.47
C SER A 304 -16.15 1.02 9.53
N THR A 305 -15.43 0.30 8.68
CA THR A 305 -15.49 -1.16 8.61
C THR A 305 -14.46 -1.77 9.55
N PRO A 306 -14.83 -2.66 10.49
CA PRO A 306 -13.89 -3.45 11.26
C PRO A 306 -13.01 -4.33 10.37
N ILE A 307 -11.73 -4.46 10.74
CA ILE A 307 -10.71 -5.11 9.93
C ILE A 307 -10.29 -6.44 10.55
N ILE A 308 -10.10 -7.48 9.74
CA ILE A 308 -9.33 -8.66 10.13
C ILE A 308 -8.10 -8.73 9.22
N SER A 309 -6.91 -8.72 9.82
CA SER A 309 -5.65 -8.77 9.10
C SER A 309 -4.57 -9.51 9.90
N THR A 310 -3.31 -9.36 9.54
CA THR A 310 -2.19 -10.02 10.22
C THR A 310 -1.26 -8.99 10.88
N PRO A 311 -0.49 -9.36 11.90
CA PRO A 311 0.49 -8.48 12.53
C PRO A 311 1.75 -8.36 11.66
N TYR A 312 1.58 -7.98 10.37
CA TYR A 312 2.66 -7.95 9.40
C TYR A 312 3.03 -6.52 9.01
N ARG A 313 4.33 -6.19 9.05
CA ARG A 313 4.87 -4.88 8.65
C ARG A 313 4.17 -3.70 9.35
N GLY A 314 3.63 -2.74 8.61
CA GLY A 314 2.94 -1.55 9.14
C GLY A 314 1.48 -1.76 9.53
N ILE A 315 0.91 -2.95 9.32
CA ILE A 315 -0.51 -3.25 9.59
C ILE A 315 -0.91 -3.04 11.06
N PRO A 316 -0.10 -3.41 12.07
CA PRO A 316 -0.48 -3.17 13.47
C PRO A 316 -0.66 -1.69 13.85
N GLU A 317 -0.19 -0.76 13.01
CA GLU A 317 -0.44 0.67 13.21
C GLU A 317 -1.75 1.15 12.58
N GLU A 318 -2.35 0.33 11.71
CA GLU A 318 -3.66 0.55 11.08
C GLU A 318 -4.76 -0.26 11.76
N VAL A 319 -4.43 -1.46 12.20
CA VAL A 319 -5.34 -2.40 12.88
C VAL A 319 -4.89 -2.58 14.31
N LEU A 320 -5.58 -1.94 15.23
CA LEU A 320 -5.34 -2.04 16.67
C LEU A 320 -6.16 -3.22 17.19
N ASP A 321 -5.49 -4.32 17.52
CA ASP A 321 -6.13 -5.56 17.93
C ASP A 321 -7.13 -5.37 19.06
N GLY A 322 -8.33 -5.93 18.90
CA GLY A 322 -9.45 -5.78 19.84
C GLY A 322 -10.11 -4.38 19.87
N LYS A 323 -9.60 -3.38 19.10
CA LYS A 323 -10.15 -2.02 19.10
C LYS A 323 -10.92 -1.69 17.82
N ASN A 324 -10.29 -1.76 16.66
CA ASN A 324 -10.91 -1.49 15.37
C ASN A 324 -10.89 -2.71 14.44
N GLY A 325 -10.51 -3.86 14.97
CA GLY A 325 -10.42 -5.13 14.26
C GLY A 325 -9.64 -6.16 15.04
N TYR A 326 -9.25 -7.24 14.35
CA TYR A 326 -8.44 -8.31 14.90
C TYR A 326 -7.20 -8.58 14.06
N LEU A 327 -6.10 -8.89 14.73
CA LEU A 327 -4.86 -9.38 14.12
C LEU A 327 -4.76 -10.89 14.35
N ILE A 328 -4.67 -11.65 13.27
CA ILE A 328 -4.58 -13.11 13.28
C ILE A 328 -3.23 -13.59 12.73
N PRO A 329 -2.75 -14.78 13.08
CA PRO A 329 -1.59 -15.36 12.42
C PRO A 329 -1.82 -15.50 10.92
N PRO A 330 -0.79 -15.25 10.07
CA PRO A 330 -0.89 -15.48 8.63
C PRO A 330 -1.13 -16.95 8.33
N ASP A 331 -1.73 -17.22 7.16
CA ASP A 331 -2.03 -18.57 6.66
C ASP A 331 -2.84 -19.44 7.65
N ASN A 332 -3.69 -18.83 8.48
CA ASN A 332 -4.50 -19.52 9.49
C ASN A 332 -6.00 -19.27 9.27
N PRO A 333 -6.70 -20.14 8.49
CA PRO A 333 -8.13 -20.02 8.25
C PRO A 333 -8.98 -20.17 9.52
N GLU A 334 -8.56 -20.99 10.48
CA GLU A 334 -9.25 -21.23 11.75
C GLU A 334 -9.30 -19.95 12.59
N ALA A 335 -8.17 -19.28 12.73
CA ALA A 335 -8.11 -18.00 13.44
C ALA A 335 -8.96 -16.93 12.74
N LEU A 336 -9.04 -16.95 11.41
CA LEU A 336 -9.90 -16.06 10.64
C LEU A 336 -11.38 -16.33 10.91
N VAL A 337 -11.81 -17.59 10.91
CA VAL A 337 -13.18 -17.98 11.29
C VAL A 337 -13.53 -17.48 12.68
N GLN A 338 -12.65 -17.72 13.66
CA GLN A 338 -12.87 -17.28 15.05
C GLN A 338 -12.97 -15.75 15.15
N ALA A 339 -12.17 -14.99 14.41
CA ALA A 339 -12.23 -13.54 14.39
C ALA A 339 -13.54 -13.04 13.76
N ILE A 340 -14.03 -13.68 12.69
CA ILE A 340 -15.32 -13.36 12.09
C ILE A 340 -16.45 -13.65 13.09
N ARG A 341 -16.47 -14.82 13.72
CA ARG A 341 -17.46 -15.18 14.76
C ARG A 341 -17.51 -14.16 15.88
N LYS A 342 -16.36 -13.76 16.46
CA LYS A 342 -16.27 -12.74 17.51
C LYS A 342 -16.89 -11.40 17.11
N LEU A 343 -16.78 -11.02 15.84
CA LEU A 343 -17.40 -9.80 15.34
C LEU A 343 -18.91 -9.93 15.21
N VAL A 344 -19.40 -11.07 14.71
CA VAL A 344 -20.82 -11.28 14.39
C VAL A 344 -21.65 -11.57 15.65
N GLU A 345 -21.12 -12.35 16.58
CA GLU A 345 -21.81 -12.76 17.81
C GLU A 345 -21.98 -11.64 18.84
N ASN A 346 -21.24 -10.53 18.67
CA ASN A 346 -21.33 -9.39 19.61
C ASN A 346 -21.59 -8.06 18.89
N PRO A 347 -22.84 -7.73 18.57
CA PRO A 347 -23.23 -6.49 17.86
C PRO A 347 -22.78 -5.20 18.56
N ILE A 348 -22.76 -5.20 19.91
CA ILE A 348 -22.34 -4.03 20.70
C ILE A 348 -20.84 -3.81 20.49
N HIS A 349 -20.06 -4.87 20.58
CA HIS A 349 -18.62 -4.81 20.34
C HIS A 349 -18.29 -4.45 18.89
N TYR A 350 -18.98 -5.04 17.93
CA TYR A 350 -18.88 -4.68 16.52
C TYR A 350 -19.09 -3.18 16.28
N LYS A 351 -20.18 -2.61 16.82
CA LYS A 351 -20.46 -1.19 16.69
C LYS A 351 -19.39 -0.30 17.32
N ARG A 352 -18.80 -0.74 18.44
CA ARG A 352 -17.65 -0.05 19.05
C ARG A 352 -16.44 -0.08 18.15
N MET A 353 -16.08 -1.24 17.60
CA MET A 353 -14.95 -1.38 16.67
C MET A 353 -15.14 -0.54 15.40
N SER A 354 -16.34 -0.49 14.88
CA SER A 354 -16.69 0.35 13.74
C SER A 354 -16.47 1.85 14.02
N LYS A 355 -16.82 2.33 15.23
CA LYS A 355 -16.55 3.71 15.66
C LYS A 355 -15.04 3.98 15.79
N GLU A 356 -14.29 3.03 16.36
CA GLU A 356 -12.85 3.15 16.52
C GLU A 356 -12.13 3.15 15.16
N ALA A 357 -12.59 2.35 14.19
CA ALA A 357 -12.08 2.36 12.82
C ALA A 357 -12.19 3.77 12.21
N GLN A 358 -13.36 4.40 12.31
CA GLN A 358 -13.57 5.76 11.82
C GLN A 358 -12.75 6.80 12.58
N SER A 359 -12.68 6.68 13.90
CA SER A 359 -11.91 7.59 14.76
C SER A 359 -10.42 7.57 14.38
N LEU A 360 -9.85 6.38 14.23
CA LEU A 360 -8.47 6.19 13.83
C LEU A 360 -8.21 6.77 12.44
N PHE A 361 -9.11 6.51 11.47
CA PHE A 361 -9.03 7.09 10.14
C PHE A 361 -8.99 8.62 10.19
N LYS A 362 -9.97 9.25 10.86
CA LYS A 362 -10.05 10.72 10.98
C LYS A 362 -8.82 11.32 11.64
N LYS A 363 -8.23 10.63 12.62
CA LYS A 363 -7.05 11.09 13.37
C LYS A 363 -5.74 10.96 12.59
N LYS A 364 -5.58 9.92 11.76
CA LYS A 364 -4.26 9.57 11.20
C LYS A 364 -4.20 9.55 9.68
N PHE A 365 -5.25 9.14 8.96
CA PHE A 365 -5.18 8.65 7.59
C PHE A 365 -5.97 9.46 6.56
N THR A 366 -6.52 10.63 6.95
CA THR A 366 -7.16 11.51 5.95
C THR A 366 -6.12 12.07 4.98
N ARG A 367 -6.53 12.31 3.73
CA ARG A 367 -5.69 12.96 2.71
C ARG A 367 -5.08 14.26 3.22
N LYS A 368 -5.87 15.09 3.88
CA LYS A 368 -5.44 16.37 4.45
C LYS A 368 -4.30 16.22 5.46
N ILE A 369 -4.41 15.27 6.39
CA ILE A 369 -3.39 15.02 7.43
C ILE A 369 -2.10 14.48 6.79
N HIS A 370 -2.20 13.51 5.87
CA HIS A 370 -1.06 12.96 5.15
C HIS A 370 -0.30 14.07 4.39
N LEU A 371 -1.01 14.82 3.56
CA LEU A 371 -0.41 15.89 2.76
C LEU A 371 0.21 16.99 3.64
N LYS A 372 -0.47 17.41 4.71
CA LYS A 372 0.06 18.41 5.64
C LYS A 372 1.40 17.96 6.24
N ARG A 373 1.49 16.69 6.71
CA ARG A 373 2.72 16.13 7.28
C ARG A 373 3.85 16.06 6.25
N LEU A 374 3.54 15.55 5.05
CA LEU A 374 4.55 15.33 4.02
C LEU A 374 5.06 16.64 3.44
N ILE A 375 4.17 17.58 3.12
CA ILE A 375 4.53 18.93 2.60
C ILE A 375 5.36 19.69 3.66
N LYS A 376 5.02 19.56 4.94
CA LYS A 376 5.82 20.17 6.01
C LYS A 376 7.28 19.69 5.97
N ILE A 377 7.52 18.38 5.82
CA ILE A 377 8.88 17.81 5.74
C ILE A 377 9.60 18.28 4.47
N ILE A 378 8.90 18.28 3.33
CA ILE A 378 9.50 18.66 2.04
C ILE A 378 9.87 20.15 2.01
N CYS A 379 8.99 20.98 2.55
CA CYS A 379 9.17 22.43 2.54
C CYS A 379 9.98 22.97 3.74
N ASP A 380 10.24 22.16 4.77
CA ASP A 380 10.91 22.62 6.01
C ASP A 380 10.16 23.77 6.67
N ILE A 381 8.90 23.53 7.00
CA ILE A 381 8.00 24.52 7.63
C ILE A 381 7.57 24.02 9.01
#